data_b9d35c0c8a7c256153450c7a4cae1fe2
#
_entry.id   b9d35c0c8a7c256153450c7a4cae1fe2
#
_cell.length_a   1.000
_cell.length_b   1.000
_cell.length_c   1.000
_cell.angle_alpha   90.00
_cell.angle_beta   90.00
_cell.angle_gamma   90.00
#
_symmetry.space_group_name_H-M   'P 1'
#
loop_
_entity.id
_entity.type
_entity.pdbx_description
1 polymer ?
#
loop_
_entity_poly.entity_id
_entity_poly.type
_entity_poly.pdbx_seq_one_letter_code
_entity_poly.pdbx_strand_id
1 'polypeptide(L)'
;MYSSKLTAQVTRKKKAGTGVLKAVMIIFGVLFVLMGIMFSRGFMLPGFLLVGLYFIYDVYSQKEYEYTLEGVKFTISVILGKRHRREVHDLNLQELEVVAPNWHESVARYRLKGGTEKLKKYDYTSYEDDIPYYTMIIMDGRRKIKILLDLNSEMLHAMKRI
;
A
#
# COMPACT_ATOMS: atom_id res chain seq x y z
N MET A 1 24.06 13.10 -18.88
CA MET A 1 24.03 12.38 -17.57
C MET A 1 22.85 11.43 -17.59
N TYR A 2 23.09 10.14 -17.64
CA TYR A 2 22.01 9.16 -17.52
C TYR A 2 21.55 9.15 -16.05
N SER A 3 20.39 9.72 -15.77
CA SER A 3 19.75 9.57 -14.49
C SER A 3 19.33 8.09 -14.37
N SER A 4 20.02 7.33 -13.52
CA SER A 4 19.66 5.94 -13.29
C SER A 4 18.29 5.91 -12.62
N LYS A 5 17.31 5.38 -13.31
CA LYS A 5 15.98 5.15 -12.75
C LYS A 5 16.00 3.84 -11.97
N LEU A 6 15.82 3.94 -10.64
CA LEU A 6 15.68 2.79 -9.77
C LEU A 6 14.19 2.58 -9.48
N THR A 7 13.72 1.35 -9.62
CA THR A 7 12.33 0.99 -9.35
C THR A 7 12.30 -0.24 -8.44
N ALA A 8 11.53 -0.17 -7.37
CA ALA A 8 11.27 -1.29 -6.48
C ALA A 8 9.77 -1.50 -6.33
N GLN A 9 9.33 -2.75 -6.40
CA GLN A 9 7.94 -3.12 -6.18
C GLN A 9 7.79 -3.89 -4.87
N VAL A 10 6.74 -3.58 -4.13
CA VAL A 10 6.41 -4.19 -2.85
C VAL A 10 4.95 -4.64 -2.89
N THR A 11 4.72 -5.92 -2.68
CA THR A 11 3.37 -6.49 -2.59
C THR A 11 2.93 -6.50 -1.13
N ARG A 12 1.79 -5.88 -0.84
CA ARG A 12 1.22 -5.89 0.50
C ARG A 12 0.62 -7.25 0.83
N LYS A 13 0.99 -7.81 1.98
CA LYS A 13 0.40 -9.02 2.53
C LYS A 13 -1.11 -8.84 2.71
N LYS A 14 -1.88 -9.80 2.25
CA LYS A 14 -3.33 -9.81 2.42
C LYS A 14 -3.67 -9.94 3.90
N LYS A 15 -4.69 -9.21 4.35
CA LYS A 15 -5.18 -9.32 5.74
C LYS A 15 -5.67 -10.74 6.00
N ALA A 16 -5.44 -11.22 7.22
CA ALA A 16 -6.03 -12.47 7.69
C ALA A 16 -7.56 -12.43 7.52
N GLY A 17 -8.15 -13.52 7.06
CA GLY A 17 -9.59 -13.60 6.79
C GLY A 17 -10.04 -13.16 5.39
N THR A 18 -9.18 -12.54 4.58
CA THR A 18 -9.52 -12.17 3.18
C THR A 18 -10.01 -13.38 2.37
N GLY A 19 -9.34 -14.53 2.52
CA GLY A 19 -9.74 -15.77 1.84
C GLY A 19 -11.10 -16.29 2.31
N VAL A 20 -11.34 -16.25 3.62
CA VAL A 20 -12.61 -16.67 4.22
C VAL A 20 -13.75 -15.79 3.74
N LEU A 21 -13.57 -14.48 3.76
CA LEU A 21 -14.59 -13.53 3.30
C LEU A 21 -14.93 -13.75 1.82
N LYS A 22 -13.93 -13.98 0.97
CA LYS A 22 -14.13 -14.31 -0.44
C LYS A 22 -14.93 -15.61 -0.63
N ALA A 23 -14.58 -16.66 0.12
CA ALA A 23 -15.30 -17.93 0.08
C ALA A 23 -16.77 -17.76 0.50
N VAL A 24 -17.02 -17.02 1.58
CA VAL A 24 -18.39 -16.70 2.05
C VAL A 24 -19.17 -15.97 0.97
N MET A 25 -18.60 -14.94 0.34
CA MET A 25 -19.27 -14.19 -0.73
C MET A 25 -19.66 -15.09 -1.92
N ILE A 26 -18.78 -16.01 -2.33
CA ILE A 26 -19.06 -16.95 -3.43
C ILE A 26 -20.17 -17.92 -3.02
N ILE A 27 -20.05 -18.54 -1.85
CA ILE A 27 -21.02 -19.54 -1.37
C ILE A 27 -22.42 -18.93 -1.27
N PHE A 28 -22.55 -17.78 -0.63
CA PHE A 28 -23.84 -17.10 -0.53
C PHE A 28 -24.37 -16.57 -1.87
N GLY A 29 -23.46 -16.06 -2.74
CA GLY A 29 -23.83 -15.62 -4.08
C GLY A 29 -24.44 -16.76 -4.89
N VAL A 30 -23.80 -17.94 -4.93
CA VAL A 30 -24.29 -19.13 -5.60
C VAL A 30 -25.60 -19.60 -4.98
N LEU A 31 -25.70 -19.65 -3.65
CA LEU A 31 -26.89 -20.06 -2.93
C LEU A 31 -28.10 -19.17 -3.30
N PHE A 32 -27.95 -17.85 -3.31
CA PHE A 32 -29.01 -16.92 -3.70
C PHE A 32 -29.44 -17.07 -5.16
N VAL A 33 -28.50 -17.32 -6.06
CA VAL A 33 -28.84 -17.59 -7.47
C VAL A 33 -29.65 -18.88 -7.60
N LEU A 34 -29.25 -19.96 -6.91
CA LEU A 34 -30.00 -21.21 -6.90
C LEU A 34 -31.39 -21.04 -6.30
N MET A 35 -31.53 -20.31 -5.19
CA MET A 35 -32.83 -19.96 -4.62
C MET A 35 -33.69 -19.16 -5.62
N GLY A 36 -33.08 -18.28 -6.39
CA GLY A 36 -33.75 -17.54 -7.43
C GLY A 36 -34.34 -18.39 -8.54
N ILE A 37 -33.63 -19.47 -8.90
CA ILE A 37 -34.11 -20.46 -9.90
C ILE A 37 -35.25 -21.31 -9.32
N MET A 38 -35.10 -21.76 -8.07
CA MET A 38 -36.02 -22.74 -7.47
C MET A 38 -37.30 -22.11 -6.91
N PHE A 39 -37.23 -20.92 -6.32
CA PHE A 39 -38.33 -20.31 -5.58
C PHE A 39 -38.89 -19.04 -6.25
N SER A 40 -38.06 -18.02 -6.40
CA SER A 40 -38.47 -16.74 -6.96
C SER A 40 -37.30 -15.98 -7.55
N ARG A 41 -37.50 -15.42 -8.73
CA ARG A 41 -36.49 -14.60 -9.44
C ARG A 41 -35.96 -13.42 -8.61
N GLY A 42 -36.73 -12.97 -7.61
CA GLY A 42 -36.32 -11.90 -6.71
C GLY A 42 -35.02 -12.21 -5.92
N PHE A 43 -34.75 -13.49 -5.63
CA PHE A 43 -33.53 -13.90 -4.94
C PHE A 43 -32.27 -13.83 -5.81
N MET A 44 -32.39 -13.73 -7.14
CA MET A 44 -31.24 -13.61 -8.02
C MET A 44 -30.52 -12.27 -7.85
N LEU A 45 -31.26 -11.19 -7.56
CA LEU A 45 -30.68 -9.85 -7.42
C LEU A 45 -29.60 -9.79 -6.34
N PRO A 46 -29.85 -10.18 -5.07
CA PRO A 46 -28.80 -10.22 -4.07
C PRO A 46 -27.66 -11.18 -4.40
N GLY A 47 -27.90 -12.27 -5.12
CA GLY A 47 -26.87 -13.18 -5.61
C GLY A 47 -25.91 -12.48 -6.57
N PHE A 48 -26.41 -11.79 -7.57
CA PHE A 48 -25.58 -11.02 -8.50
C PHE A 48 -24.85 -9.85 -7.84
N LEU A 49 -25.47 -9.18 -6.86
CA LEU A 49 -24.81 -8.13 -6.07
C LEU A 49 -23.62 -8.69 -5.29
N LEU A 50 -23.75 -9.85 -4.64
CA LEU A 50 -22.66 -10.50 -3.93
C LEU A 50 -21.50 -10.89 -4.84
N VAL A 51 -21.79 -11.41 -6.05
CA VAL A 51 -20.78 -11.72 -7.05
C VAL A 51 -20.07 -10.45 -7.51
N GLY A 52 -20.80 -9.38 -7.78
CA GLY A 52 -20.22 -8.07 -8.12
C GLY A 52 -19.31 -7.52 -7.02
N LEU A 53 -19.77 -7.57 -5.77
CA LEU A 53 -18.99 -7.16 -4.60
C LEU A 53 -17.73 -8.03 -4.42
N TYR A 54 -17.80 -9.32 -4.71
CA TYR A 54 -16.62 -10.20 -4.70
C TYR A 54 -15.53 -9.70 -5.66
N PHE A 55 -15.87 -9.37 -6.90
CA PHE A 55 -14.90 -8.87 -7.86
C PHE A 55 -14.27 -7.54 -7.43
N ILE A 56 -15.09 -6.62 -6.93
CA ILE A 56 -14.60 -5.35 -6.39
C ILE A 56 -13.64 -5.60 -5.22
N TYR A 57 -14.05 -6.43 -4.27
CA TYR A 57 -13.24 -6.75 -3.10
C TYR A 57 -11.93 -7.46 -3.49
N ASP A 58 -11.95 -8.35 -4.50
CA ASP A 58 -10.75 -9.02 -4.98
C ASP A 58 -9.71 -8.02 -5.51
N VAL A 59 -10.12 -7.08 -6.33
CA VAL A 59 -9.26 -6.02 -6.84
C VAL A 59 -8.67 -5.17 -5.71
N TYR A 60 -9.51 -4.72 -4.78
CA TYR A 60 -9.06 -3.87 -3.66
C TYR A 60 -8.20 -4.63 -2.62
N SER A 61 -8.32 -5.94 -2.54
CA SER A 61 -7.51 -6.76 -1.63
C SER A 61 -6.08 -7.00 -2.11
N GLN A 62 -5.82 -6.78 -3.41
CA GLN A 62 -4.51 -6.94 -4.03
C GLN A 62 -3.86 -5.56 -4.21
N LYS A 63 -3.08 -5.14 -3.22
CA LYS A 63 -2.34 -3.88 -3.26
C LYS A 63 -0.86 -4.12 -3.44
N GLU A 64 -0.28 -3.45 -4.41
CA GLU A 64 1.16 -3.39 -4.62
C GLU A 64 1.58 -1.92 -4.59
N TYR A 65 2.80 -1.68 -4.14
CA TYR A 65 3.40 -0.35 -4.15
C TYR A 65 4.64 -0.39 -5.02
N GLU A 66 4.83 0.67 -5.78
CA GLU A 66 6.01 0.86 -6.59
C GLU A 66 6.69 2.14 -6.16
N TYR A 67 7.97 2.05 -5.82
CA TYR A 67 8.84 3.17 -5.53
C TYR A 67 9.73 3.41 -6.72
N THR A 68 9.74 4.61 -7.23
CA THR A 68 10.60 5.02 -8.34
C THR A 68 11.47 6.18 -7.89
N LEU A 69 12.78 6.02 -8.03
CA LEU A 69 13.79 7.05 -7.79
C LEU A 69 14.44 7.43 -9.11
N GLU A 70 14.34 8.69 -9.47
CA GLU A 70 14.93 9.26 -10.67
C GLU A 70 15.63 10.58 -10.33
N GLY A 71 16.94 10.55 -10.18
CA GLY A 71 17.70 11.68 -9.66
C GLY A 71 17.26 12.02 -8.24
N VAL A 72 16.75 13.24 -8.04
CA VAL A 72 16.22 13.73 -6.76
C VAL A 72 14.72 13.50 -6.60
N LYS A 73 14.06 13.00 -7.63
CA LYS A 73 12.63 12.77 -7.67
C LYS A 73 12.30 11.37 -7.16
N PHE A 74 11.46 11.28 -6.14
CA PHE A 74 10.98 10.03 -5.59
C PHE A 74 9.46 9.94 -5.72
N THR A 75 9.00 8.99 -6.51
CA THR A 75 7.58 8.79 -6.80
C THR A 75 7.10 7.50 -6.18
N ILE A 76 5.97 7.56 -5.49
CA ILE A 76 5.28 6.39 -4.94
C ILE A 76 3.98 6.19 -5.70
N SER A 77 3.79 4.99 -6.24
CA SER A 77 2.59 4.57 -6.95
C SER A 77 1.92 3.41 -6.22
N VAL A 78 0.61 3.41 -6.20
CA VAL A 78 -0.22 2.30 -5.72
C VAL A 78 -0.78 1.57 -6.92
N ILE A 79 -0.63 0.26 -6.95
CA ILE A 79 -1.17 -0.62 -7.98
C ILE A 79 -2.25 -1.49 -7.35
N LEU A 80 -3.48 -1.37 -7.86
CA LEU A 80 -4.63 -2.14 -7.41
C LEU A 80 -4.98 -3.22 -8.44
N GLY A 81 -5.12 -4.46 -7.99
CA GLY A 81 -5.49 -5.60 -8.83
C GLY A 81 -4.56 -5.82 -10.01
N LYS A 82 -3.27 -5.44 -9.88
CA LYS A 82 -2.22 -5.55 -10.92
C LYS A 82 -2.50 -4.74 -12.21
N ARG A 83 -3.52 -3.91 -12.24
CA ARG A 83 -3.94 -3.18 -13.46
C ARG A 83 -4.05 -1.68 -13.27
N HIS A 84 -4.55 -1.23 -12.12
CA HIS A 84 -4.82 0.18 -11.87
C HIS A 84 -3.66 0.80 -11.10
N ARG A 85 -2.75 1.47 -11.82
CA ARG A 85 -1.65 2.24 -11.26
C ARG A 85 -2.08 3.68 -11.02
N ARG A 86 -1.82 4.19 -9.82
CA ARG A 86 -2.04 5.57 -9.45
C ARG A 86 -0.85 6.11 -8.67
N GLU A 87 -0.28 7.21 -9.12
CA GLU A 87 0.71 7.94 -8.36
C GLU A 87 0.04 8.63 -7.16
N VAL A 88 0.61 8.43 -5.99
CA VAL A 88 0.08 8.97 -4.73
C VAL A 88 0.97 10.03 -4.11
N HIS A 89 2.27 9.95 -4.34
CA HIS A 89 3.25 10.93 -3.93
C HIS A 89 4.29 11.14 -5.02
N ASP A 90 4.65 12.41 -5.20
CA ASP A 90 5.74 12.87 -6.04
C ASP A 90 6.58 13.83 -5.20
N LEU A 91 7.71 13.34 -4.70
CA LEU A 91 8.49 13.97 -3.66
C LEU A 91 9.87 14.35 -4.15
N ASN A 92 10.40 15.47 -3.64
CA ASN A 92 11.76 15.89 -3.90
C ASN A 92 12.65 15.47 -2.72
N LEU A 93 13.63 14.60 -2.95
CA LEU A 93 14.54 14.14 -1.92
C LEU A 93 15.49 15.22 -1.38
N GLN A 94 15.59 16.37 -2.02
CA GLN A 94 16.27 17.53 -1.44
C GLN A 94 15.55 18.07 -0.18
N GLU A 95 14.26 17.76 -0.04
CA GLU A 95 13.44 18.11 1.11
C GLU A 95 13.34 16.96 2.13
N LEU A 96 14.17 15.93 1.99
CA LEU A 96 14.25 14.79 2.89
C LEU A 96 14.90 15.23 4.21
N GLU A 97 14.18 15.06 5.32
CA GLU A 97 14.75 15.32 6.65
C GLU A 97 15.53 14.11 7.16
N VAL A 98 14.92 12.92 7.09
CA VAL A 98 15.54 11.68 7.54
C VAL A 98 14.88 10.46 6.90
N VAL A 99 15.69 9.46 6.59
CA VAL A 99 15.26 8.10 6.25
C VAL A 99 16.09 7.12 7.07
N ALA A 100 15.43 6.34 7.90
CA ALA A 100 16.09 5.38 8.79
C ALA A 100 15.16 4.21 9.14
N PRO A 101 15.72 3.08 9.59
CA PRO A 101 14.92 1.99 10.14
C PRO A 101 14.00 2.51 11.27
N ASN A 102 12.81 1.96 11.39
CA ASN A 102 11.81 2.45 12.35
C ASN A 102 12.28 2.43 13.82
N TRP A 103 13.21 1.54 14.15
CA TRP A 103 13.80 1.45 15.52
C TRP A 103 14.94 2.44 15.76
N HIS A 104 15.45 3.10 14.73
CA HIS A 104 16.60 4.00 14.85
C HIS A 104 16.24 5.28 15.63
N GLU A 105 17.19 5.80 16.40
CA GLU A 105 16.97 6.97 17.23
C GLU A 105 16.63 8.26 16.46
N SER A 106 17.16 8.40 15.25
CA SER A 106 16.91 9.56 14.38
C SER A 106 15.43 9.78 14.04
N VAL A 107 14.60 8.73 14.09
CA VAL A 107 13.16 8.79 13.85
C VAL A 107 12.34 8.62 15.13
N ALA A 108 12.98 8.54 16.28
CA ALA A 108 12.33 8.28 17.57
C ALA A 108 11.24 9.30 17.91
N ARG A 109 11.48 10.57 17.64
CA ARG A 109 10.52 11.67 17.91
C ARG A 109 9.24 11.58 17.09
N TYR A 110 9.25 10.87 15.97
CA TYR A 110 8.11 10.69 15.08
C TYR A 110 7.36 9.35 15.30
N ARG A 111 7.74 8.57 16.29
CA ARG A 111 7.08 7.30 16.61
C ARG A 111 5.66 7.52 17.11
N LEU A 112 4.80 6.56 16.83
CA LEU A 112 3.40 6.62 17.24
C LEU A 112 3.24 6.53 18.76
N LYS A 113 4.08 5.69 19.41
CA LYS A 113 4.15 5.55 20.87
C LYS A 113 5.46 6.15 21.36
N GLY A 114 5.38 7.13 22.25
CA GLY A 114 6.55 7.79 22.85
C GLY A 114 7.21 8.85 21.99
N GLY A 115 6.68 9.17 20.80
CA GLY A 115 7.19 10.28 19.99
C GLY A 115 6.61 11.62 20.41
N THR A 116 7.41 12.69 20.23
CA THR A 116 7.05 14.07 20.58
C THR A 116 6.30 14.80 19.46
N GLU A 117 6.49 14.39 18.20
CA GLU A 117 5.83 14.98 17.03
C GLU A 117 4.87 13.99 16.37
N LYS A 118 3.63 14.42 16.16
CA LYS A 118 2.61 13.65 15.44
C LYS A 118 2.50 14.19 14.01
N LEU A 119 2.93 13.37 13.05
CA LEU A 119 2.81 13.66 11.61
C LEU A 119 1.74 12.80 10.96
N LYS A 120 1.19 13.31 9.84
CA LYS A 120 0.32 12.48 9.00
C LYS A 120 1.13 11.30 8.47
N LYS A 121 0.64 10.08 8.77
CA LYS A 121 1.32 8.83 8.43
C LYS A 121 0.74 8.23 7.16
N TYR A 122 1.62 7.85 6.27
CA TYR A 122 1.31 7.02 5.10
C TYR A 122 2.11 5.72 5.19
N ASP A 123 1.45 4.61 4.96
CA ASP A 123 2.02 3.28 5.11
C ASP A 123 1.96 2.52 3.79
N TYR A 124 3.11 2.33 3.18
CA TYR A 124 3.28 1.65 1.90
C TYR A 124 4.17 0.40 2.04
N THR A 125 4.21 -0.19 3.21
CA THR A 125 4.96 -1.41 3.51
C THR A 125 4.22 -2.68 3.08
N SER A 126 4.95 -3.79 2.99
CA SER A 126 4.40 -5.11 2.69
C SER A 126 3.59 -5.72 3.82
N TYR A 127 3.81 -5.30 5.06
CA TYR A 127 3.36 -5.98 6.30
C TYR A 127 3.97 -7.38 6.48
N GLU A 128 5.10 -7.68 5.84
CA GLU A 128 5.85 -8.89 6.12
C GLU A 128 6.66 -8.71 7.41
N ASP A 129 6.54 -9.67 8.32
CA ASP A 129 7.18 -9.60 9.65
C ASP A 129 8.71 -9.70 9.57
N ASP A 130 9.21 -10.36 8.52
CA ASP A 130 10.65 -10.60 8.30
C ASP A 130 11.34 -9.44 7.57
N ILE A 131 10.59 -8.48 7.05
CA ILE A 131 11.13 -7.35 6.30
C ILE A 131 11.13 -6.10 7.19
N PRO A 132 12.31 -5.58 7.57
CA PRO A 132 12.39 -4.35 8.33
C PRO A 132 11.94 -3.17 7.46
N TYR A 133 11.03 -2.37 7.98
CA TYR A 133 10.58 -1.17 7.28
C TYR A 133 11.33 0.09 7.74
N TYR A 134 11.38 1.04 6.84
CA TYR A 134 12.03 2.33 7.03
C TYR A 134 10.98 3.42 7.26
N THR A 135 11.34 4.38 8.09
CA THR A 135 10.56 5.61 8.28
C THR A 135 11.26 6.74 7.53
N MET A 136 10.53 7.36 6.63
CA MET A 136 10.97 8.54 5.89
C MET A 136 10.18 9.75 6.36
N ILE A 137 10.87 10.82 6.69
CA ILE A 137 10.29 12.12 7.04
C ILE A 137 10.70 13.11 5.96
N ILE A 138 9.72 13.66 5.29
CA ILE A 138 9.93 14.54 4.13
C ILE A 138 8.85 15.62 4.07
N MET A 139 9.17 16.73 3.42
CA MET A 139 8.18 17.75 3.10
C MET A 139 7.40 17.34 1.83
N ASP A 140 6.08 17.41 1.91
CA ASP A 140 5.18 17.28 0.78
C ASP A 140 4.45 18.63 0.60
N GLY A 141 5.00 19.46 -0.28
CA GLY A 141 4.62 20.85 -0.40
C GLY A 141 4.92 21.63 0.89
N ARG A 142 3.89 22.08 1.60
CA ARG A 142 4.03 22.85 2.85
C ARG A 142 3.89 22.02 4.12
N ARG A 143 3.73 20.72 4.01
CA ARG A 143 3.47 19.84 5.16
C ARG A 143 4.54 18.78 5.29
N LYS A 144 5.04 18.64 6.50
CA LYS A 144 5.90 17.50 6.85
C LYS A 144 5.03 16.25 7.00
N ILE A 145 5.42 15.17 6.33
CA ILE A 145 4.73 13.88 6.38
C ILE A 145 5.68 12.77 6.77
N LYS A 146 5.10 11.69 7.26
CA LYS A 146 5.80 10.46 7.62
C LYS A 146 5.35 9.34 6.71
N ILE A 147 6.30 8.71 6.03
CA ILE A 147 6.05 7.60 5.13
C ILE A 147 6.80 6.36 5.62
N LEU A 148 6.10 5.23 5.67
CA LEU A 148 6.69 3.93 5.96
C LEU A 148 6.89 3.17 4.66
N LEU A 149 8.10 2.64 4.45
CA LEU A 149 8.55 2.02 3.20
C LEU A 149 9.36 0.75 3.46
N ASP A 150 9.27 -0.21 2.56
CA ASP A 150 10.19 -1.36 2.50
C ASP A 150 11.27 -1.06 1.46
N LEU A 151 12.35 -0.43 1.90
CA LEU A 151 13.45 -0.06 1.01
C LEU A 151 14.47 -1.20 0.90
N ASN A 152 14.90 -1.49 -0.33
CA ASN A 152 16.06 -2.32 -0.55
C ASN A 152 17.36 -1.53 -0.33
N SER A 153 18.46 -2.23 -0.17
CA SER A 153 19.77 -1.63 0.10
C SER A 153 20.21 -0.67 -1.01
N GLU A 154 19.94 -1.01 -2.27
CA GLU A 154 20.32 -0.21 -3.43
C GLU A 154 19.60 1.15 -3.42
N MET A 155 18.29 1.15 -3.22
CA MET A 155 17.50 2.38 -3.16
C MET A 155 17.84 3.23 -1.94
N LEU A 156 18.08 2.58 -0.79
CA LEU A 156 18.52 3.28 0.42
C LEU A 156 19.87 3.97 0.24
N HIS A 157 20.83 3.29 -0.40
CA HIS A 157 22.13 3.88 -0.71
C HIS A 157 22.01 5.04 -1.69
N ALA A 158 21.17 4.90 -2.71
CA ALA A 158 20.92 5.97 -3.67
C ALA A 158 20.32 7.21 -2.99
N MET A 159 19.33 7.04 -2.11
CA MET A 159 18.71 8.13 -1.35
C MET A 159 19.69 8.84 -0.41
N LYS A 160 20.63 8.13 0.20
CA LYS A 160 21.62 8.71 1.12
C LYS A 160 22.74 9.49 0.42
N ARG A 161 22.88 9.36 -0.91
CA ARG A 161 23.87 10.08 -1.70
C ARG A 161 23.38 11.44 -2.22
N ILE A 162 22.10 11.71 -2.11
CA ILE A 162 21.44 12.97 -2.48
C ILE A 162 21.56 13.98 -1.36
#